data_56b9f583ade8f63b089f4c9da5ea67ee
#
_entry.id   56b9f583ade8f63b089f4c9da5ea67ee
#
_cell.length_a   1.000
_cell.length_b   1.000
_cell.length_c   1.000
_cell.angle_alpha   90.00
_cell.angle_beta   90.00
_cell.angle_gamma   90.00
#
_symmetry.space_group_name_H-M   'P 1'
#
loop_
_entity.id
_entity.type
_entity.pdbx_description
1 polymer ?
#
loop_
_entity_poly.entity_id
_entity_poly.type
_entity_poly.pdbx_seq_one_letter_code
_entity_poly.pdbx_strand_id
1 'polypeptide(L)'
;MAKIAFLGLGQMGSGMAANLVSAGHDVSVWNRSPGKVEPIVEKGARLAASPADAAKNADAVFSMVSDDTASERVWLSDDGALSAAPADSLIIECSTISHNHVRRLADATVSHGCSYLDCPVNGPPAAAATGDLVLLVGALESDLERARPLLQVISSSILHFGDVGTGTAFKLINNLLGAVHVASIAEAVHLAHRLKLDPETLIAAVESGPCASPHVKRMIRPMAEARLADQFGLAIGLREKDSRYCLAMAKALETGMSV
;
A
#
# COMPACT_ATOMS: atom_id res chain seq x y z
N MET A 1 10.14 -17.90 15.07
CA MET A 1 10.94 -16.68 14.80
C MET A 1 11.44 -16.77 13.36
N ALA A 2 11.08 -15.84 12.50
CA ALA A 2 11.51 -15.79 11.11
C ALA A 2 12.51 -14.64 10.91
N LYS A 3 13.36 -14.74 9.90
CA LYS A 3 14.25 -13.66 9.45
C LYS A 3 13.52 -12.88 8.36
N ILE A 4 13.32 -11.58 8.59
CA ILE A 4 12.52 -10.73 7.72
C ILE A 4 13.35 -9.55 7.25
N ALA A 5 13.28 -9.25 5.95
CA ALA A 5 13.74 -7.96 5.42
C ALA A 5 12.52 -7.04 5.22
N PHE A 6 12.63 -5.77 5.61
CA PHE A 6 11.59 -4.78 5.37
C PHE A 6 12.16 -3.56 4.64
N LEU A 7 11.65 -3.31 3.44
CA LEU A 7 12.16 -2.31 2.51
C LEU A 7 11.16 -1.14 2.39
N GLY A 8 11.57 0.04 2.85
CA GLY A 8 10.75 1.25 2.82
C GLY A 8 10.05 1.54 4.15
N LEU A 9 10.56 2.53 4.87
CA LEU A 9 10.08 2.97 6.18
C LEU A 9 9.40 4.35 6.07
N GLY A 10 8.41 4.42 5.18
CA GLY A 10 7.49 5.54 5.10
C GLY A 10 6.45 5.51 6.23
N GLN A 11 5.40 6.34 6.11
CA GLN A 11 4.33 6.41 7.12
C GLN A 11 3.67 5.05 7.41
N MET A 12 3.54 4.18 6.39
CA MET A 12 2.97 2.85 6.53
C MET A 12 4.02 1.84 6.97
N GLY A 13 5.14 1.76 6.23
CA GLY A 13 6.17 0.73 6.43
C GLY A 13 6.84 0.77 7.80
N SER A 14 6.98 1.95 8.41
CA SER A 14 7.52 2.07 9.77
C SER A 14 6.66 1.34 10.81
N GLY A 15 5.33 1.50 10.73
CA GLY A 15 4.40 0.80 11.62
C GLY A 15 4.41 -0.70 11.39
N MET A 16 4.37 -1.12 10.12
CA MET A 16 4.40 -2.55 9.76
C MET A 16 5.69 -3.23 10.24
N ALA A 17 6.86 -2.62 9.98
CA ALA A 17 8.16 -3.15 10.44
C ALA A 17 8.25 -3.22 11.97
N ALA A 18 7.75 -2.19 12.68
CA ALA A 18 7.73 -2.17 14.14
C ALA A 18 6.91 -3.33 14.73
N ASN A 19 5.77 -3.65 14.14
CA ASN A 19 4.93 -4.77 14.58
C ASN A 19 5.67 -6.12 14.41
N LEU A 20 6.36 -6.31 13.28
CA LEU A 20 7.15 -7.52 13.05
C LEU A 20 8.30 -7.67 14.07
N VAL A 21 9.00 -6.57 14.40
CA VAL A 21 10.01 -6.56 15.49
C VAL A 21 9.37 -6.90 16.83
N SER A 22 8.24 -6.26 17.15
CA SER A 22 7.53 -6.48 18.44
C SER A 22 6.98 -7.90 18.58
N ALA A 23 6.68 -8.58 17.47
CA ALA A 23 6.29 -9.98 17.45
C ALA A 23 7.47 -10.97 17.64
N GLY A 24 8.70 -10.45 17.81
CA GLY A 24 9.88 -11.25 18.10
C GLY A 24 10.57 -11.84 16.87
N HIS A 25 10.31 -11.30 15.68
CA HIS A 25 11.04 -11.67 14.46
C HIS A 25 12.43 -11.01 14.40
N ASP A 26 13.38 -11.62 13.69
CA ASP A 26 14.69 -11.04 13.38
C ASP A 26 14.52 -10.16 12.11
N VAL A 27 14.40 -8.84 12.30
CA VAL A 27 14.05 -7.92 11.23
C VAL A 27 15.24 -7.08 10.79
N SER A 28 15.59 -7.14 9.51
CA SER A 28 16.53 -6.23 8.86
C SER A 28 15.73 -5.18 8.09
N VAL A 29 16.08 -3.90 8.28
CA VAL A 29 15.35 -2.80 7.64
C VAL A 29 16.25 -2.02 6.71
N TRP A 30 15.68 -1.55 5.61
CA TRP A 30 16.35 -0.60 4.71
C TRP A 30 15.37 0.50 4.28
N ASN A 31 15.90 1.71 4.17
CA ASN A 31 15.16 2.85 3.63
C ASN A 31 16.09 3.78 2.85
N ARG A 32 15.60 4.35 1.75
CA ARG A 32 16.37 5.29 0.91
C ARG A 32 16.90 6.51 1.69
N SER A 33 16.12 7.01 2.63
CA SER A 33 16.47 8.15 3.48
C SER A 33 16.83 7.65 4.88
N PRO A 34 18.07 7.77 5.34
CA PRO A 34 18.52 7.17 6.60
C PRO A 34 17.79 7.68 7.84
N GLY A 35 17.42 8.96 7.93
CA GLY A 35 16.76 9.54 9.11
C GLY A 35 15.36 9.02 9.47
N LYS A 36 14.91 7.93 8.84
CA LYS A 36 13.61 7.28 9.17
C LYS A 36 13.78 5.88 9.78
N VAL A 37 15.01 5.41 9.92
CA VAL A 37 15.30 4.03 10.39
C VAL A 37 15.51 3.96 11.90
N GLU A 38 16.00 5.02 12.52
CA GLU A 38 16.38 5.05 13.93
C GLU A 38 15.27 4.51 14.86
N PRO A 39 14.00 4.91 14.76
CA PRO A 39 12.97 4.43 15.68
C PRO A 39 12.71 2.92 15.59
N ILE A 40 13.02 2.30 14.45
CA ILE A 40 12.83 0.86 14.26
C ILE A 40 14.09 0.10 14.70
N VAL A 41 15.27 0.67 14.50
CA VAL A 41 16.56 0.13 15.01
C VAL A 41 16.57 0.15 16.53
N GLU A 42 16.08 1.21 17.19
CA GLU A 42 15.95 1.30 18.65
C GLU A 42 15.01 0.20 19.21
N LYS A 43 14.08 -0.30 18.41
CA LYS A 43 13.22 -1.43 18.75
C LYS A 43 13.86 -2.80 18.55
N GLY A 44 15.08 -2.86 18.01
CA GLY A 44 15.85 -4.09 17.82
C GLY A 44 16.00 -4.56 16.38
N ALA A 45 15.58 -3.78 15.36
CA ALA A 45 15.86 -4.13 13.98
C ALA A 45 17.33 -3.86 13.60
N ARG A 46 17.87 -4.65 12.69
CA ARG A 46 19.18 -4.42 12.07
C ARG A 46 19.05 -3.42 10.91
N LEU A 47 19.84 -2.37 10.90
CA LEU A 47 19.97 -1.50 9.74
C LEU A 47 20.80 -2.19 8.65
N ALA A 48 20.25 -2.32 7.45
CA ALA A 48 20.93 -2.84 6.28
C ALA A 48 21.51 -1.72 5.41
N ALA A 49 22.65 -1.98 4.77
CA ALA A 49 23.34 -1.04 3.89
C ALA A 49 22.66 -0.91 2.50
N SER A 50 21.99 -1.97 2.05
CA SER A 50 21.24 -2.01 0.78
C SER A 50 20.03 -2.94 0.89
N PRO A 51 19.09 -2.92 -0.09
CA PRO A 51 18.03 -3.92 -0.17
C PRO A 51 18.57 -5.36 -0.23
N ALA A 52 19.65 -5.60 -0.98
CA ALA A 52 20.32 -6.90 -1.05
C ALA A 52 20.90 -7.33 0.31
N ASP A 53 21.56 -6.40 1.05
CA ASP A 53 22.05 -6.70 2.40
C ASP A 53 20.91 -7.04 3.36
N ALA A 54 19.76 -6.38 3.26
CA ALA A 54 18.59 -6.71 4.06
C ALA A 54 18.09 -8.13 3.76
N ALA A 55 18.02 -8.50 2.48
CA ALA A 55 17.41 -9.74 2.01
C ALA A 55 18.30 -10.99 2.15
N LYS A 56 19.61 -10.84 2.31
CA LYS A 56 20.64 -11.90 2.20
C LYS A 56 20.34 -13.20 2.96
N ASN A 57 19.63 -13.14 4.07
CA ASN A 57 19.31 -14.33 4.88
C ASN A 57 17.82 -14.34 5.25
N ALA A 58 16.98 -13.63 4.53
CA ALA A 58 15.58 -13.46 4.89
C ALA A 58 14.73 -14.66 4.43
N ASP A 59 13.87 -15.13 5.31
CA ASP A 59 12.80 -16.08 4.99
C ASP A 59 11.67 -15.38 4.22
N ALA A 60 11.48 -14.08 4.51
CA ALA A 60 10.50 -13.22 3.85
C ALA A 60 11.03 -11.79 3.66
N VAL A 61 10.74 -11.19 2.53
CA VAL A 61 11.10 -9.81 2.20
C VAL A 61 9.84 -9.03 1.93
N PHE A 62 9.60 -7.96 2.69
CA PHE A 62 8.48 -7.03 2.52
C PHE A 62 8.96 -5.74 1.86
N SER A 63 8.15 -5.18 0.98
CA SER A 63 8.34 -3.84 0.44
C SER A 63 7.11 -2.96 0.68
N MET A 64 7.34 -1.70 1.08
CA MET A 64 6.31 -0.67 1.20
C MET A 64 6.86 0.68 0.75
N VAL A 65 6.77 0.94 -0.56
CA VAL A 65 7.35 2.09 -1.25
C VAL A 65 6.29 2.88 -2.03
N SER A 66 6.68 3.98 -2.70
CA SER A 66 5.73 4.95 -3.26
C SER A 66 5.12 4.57 -4.61
N ASP A 67 5.87 3.91 -5.48
CA ASP A 67 5.55 3.75 -6.90
C ASP A 67 6.38 2.65 -7.58
N ASP A 68 6.13 2.40 -8.87
CA ASP A 68 6.85 1.42 -9.68
C ASP A 68 8.35 1.67 -9.71
N THR A 69 8.80 2.92 -9.81
CA THR A 69 10.23 3.26 -9.88
C THR A 69 10.94 2.90 -8.57
N ALA A 70 10.31 3.21 -7.44
CA ALA A 70 10.85 2.87 -6.13
C ALA A 70 10.81 1.35 -5.90
N SER A 71 9.75 0.67 -6.33
CA SER A 71 9.63 -0.79 -6.27
C SER A 71 10.68 -1.47 -7.14
N GLU A 72 10.85 -1.05 -8.40
CA GLU A 72 11.90 -1.56 -9.28
C GLU A 72 13.29 -1.43 -8.64
N ARG A 73 13.58 -0.27 -8.05
CA ARG A 73 14.86 -0.04 -7.40
C ARG A 73 15.11 -1.00 -6.23
N VAL A 74 14.13 -1.19 -5.36
CA VAL A 74 14.35 -2.05 -4.18
C VAL A 74 14.39 -3.53 -4.50
N TRP A 75 13.78 -3.95 -5.62
CA TRP A 75 13.74 -5.35 -6.01
C TRP A 75 14.76 -5.73 -7.06
N LEU A 76 14.88 -4.95 -8.15
CA LEU A 76 15.49 -5.36 -9.42
C LEU A 76 16.81 -4.63 -9.74
N SER A 77 17.26 -3.63 -8.94
CA SER A 77 18.56 -3.01 -9.16
C SER A 77 19.71 -3.97 -8.82
N ASP A 78 20.94 -3.64 -9.19
CA ASP A 78 22.13 -4.46 -8.91
C ASP A 78 22.31 -4.76 -7.42
N ASP A 79 21.92 -3.80 -6.54
CA ASP A 79 21.88 -3.93 -5.09
C ASP A 79 20.44 -4.19 -4.56
N GLY A 80 19.52 -4.59 -5.43
CA GLY A 80 18.14 -4.92 -5.13
C GLY A 80 17.99 -6.23 -4.36
N ALA A 81 16.87 -6.38 -3.67
CA ALA A 81 16.66 -7.51 -2.77
C ALA A 81 16.70 -8.88 -3.46
N LEU A 82 16.17 -8.99 -4.70
CA LEU A 82 16.17 -10.25 -5.43
C LEU A 82 17.56 -10.76 -5.78
N SER A 83 18.57 -9.87 -5.88
CA SER A 83 19.95 -10.31 -6.15
C SER A 83 20.58 -11.14 -5.02
N ALA A 84 20.01 -11.09 -3.82
CA ALA A 84 20.56 -11.74 -2.62
C ALA A 84 19.53 -12.53 -1.80
N ALA A 85 18.25 -12.47 -2.13
CA ALA A 85 17.22 -13.25 -1.45
C ALA A 85 17.48 -14.75 -1.64
N PRO A 86 17.46 -15.56 -0.56
CA PRO A 86 17.57 -17.00 -0.68
C PRO A 86 16.44 -17.60 -1.54
N ALA A 87 16.73 -18.67 -2.26
CA ALA A 87 15.67 -19.47 -2.90
C ALA A 87 14.62 -19.88 -1.85
N ASP A 88 13.39 -20.07 -2.27
CA ASP A 88 12.22 -20.34 -1.43
C ASP A 88 11.76 -19.19 -0.50
N SER A 89 12.44 -18.03 -0.51
CA SER A 89 11.97 -16.85 0.23
C SER A 89 10.61 -16.36 -0.27
N LEU A 90 9.82 -15.80 0.65
CA LEU A 90 8.57 -15.11 0.32
C LEU A 90 8.87 -13.65 -0.03
N ILE A 91 8.50 -13.23 -1.22
CA ILE A 91 8.62 -11.86 -1.71
C ILE A 91 7.24 -11.20 -1.64
N ILE A 92 7.06 -10.25 -0.75
CA ILE A 92 5.76 -9.67 -0.38
C ILE A 92 5.76 -8.17 -0.72
N GLU A 93 5.08 -7.81 -1.80
CA GLU A 93 4.97 -6.42 -2.24
C GLU A 93 3.70 -5.80 -1.67
N CYS A 94 3.85 -4.90 -0.69
CA CYS A 94 2.74 -4.23 -0.02
C CYS A 94 2.42 -2.85 -0.62
N SER A 95 3.21 -2.37 -1.56
CA SER A 95 3.02 -1.08 -2.20
C SER A 95 1.85 -1.08 -3.18
N THR A 96 1.29 0.10 -3.44
CA THR A 96 0.38 0.30 -4.58
C THR A 96 1.21 0.62 -5.82
N ILE A 97 1.43 -0.39 -6.64
CA ILE A 97 2.17 -0.35 -7.90
C ILE A 97 1.26 -0.67 -9.08
N SER A 98 1.73 -0.51 -10.32
CA SER A 98 0.94 -0.83 -11.50
C SER A 98 0.79 -2.34 -11.67
N HIS A 99 -0.34 -2.76 -12.27
CA HIS A 99 -0.61 -4.17 -12.56
C HIS A 99 0.46 -4.80 -13.47
N ASN A 100 1.00 -4.03 -14.42
CA ASN A 100 2.08 -4.49 -15.29
C ASN A 100 3.39 -4.70 -14.51
N HIS A 101 3.68 -3.83 -13.55
CA HIS A 101 4.87 -3.97 -12.72
C HIS A 101 4.79 -5.19 -11.80
N VAL A 102 3.60 -5.48 -11.24
CA VAL A 102 3.36 -6.73 -10.49
C VAL A 102 3.74 -7.96 -11.29
N ARG A 103 3.27 -8.06 -12.54
CA ARG A 103 3.59 -9.20 -13.42
C ARG A 103 5.09 -9.33 -13.63
N ARG A 104 5.76 -8.23 -13.93
CA ARG A 104 7.21 -8.20 -14.14
C ARG A 104 7.98 -8.62 -12.88
N LEU A 105 7.55 -8.18 -11.69
CA LEU A 105 8.15 -8.61 -10.42
C LEU A 105 7.90 -10.09 -10.15
N ALA A 106 6.71 -10.59 -10.41
CA ALA A 106 6.37 -11.99 -10.25
C ALA A 106 7.26 -12.89 -11.12
N ASP A 107 7.41 -12.56 -12.42
CA ASP A 107 8.27 -13.29 -13.34
C ASP A 107 9.74 -13.29 -12.88
N ALA A 108 10.25 -12.14 -12.46
CA ALA A 108 11.59 -12.02 -11.91
C ALA A 108 11.76 -12.84 -10.62
N THR A 109 10.79 -12.79 -9.71
CA THR A 109 10.81 -13.53 -8.44
C THR A 109 10.84 -15.04 -8.67
N VAL A 110 9.98 -15.55 -9.54
CA VAL A 110 9.95 -16.98 -9.89
C VAL A 110 11.27 -17.42 -10.55
N SER A 111 11.86 -16.57 -11.39
CA SER A 111 13.16 -16.84 -12.02
C SER A 111 14.31 -16.95 -11.01
N HIS A 112 14.18 -16.35 -9.82
CA HIS A 112 15.11 -16.47 -8.69
C HIS A 112 14.77 -17.63 -7.73
N GLY A 113 13.74 -18.42 -8.04
CA GLY A 113 13.30 -19.53 -7.19
C GLY A 113 12.56 -19.11 -5.93
N CYS A 114 12.00 -17.90 -5.89
CA CYS A 114 11.24 -17.36 -4.78
C CYS A 114 9.73 -17.39 -5.06
N SER A 115 8.91 -17.28 -4.02
CA SER A 115 7.45 -17.14 -4.12
C SER A 115 7.06 -15.66 -4.05
N TYR A 116 6.12 -15.22 -4.88
CA TYR A 116 5.67 -13.83 -4.95
C TYR A 116 4.22 -13.67 -4.48
N LEU A 117 3.99 -12.66 -3.65
CA LEU A 117 2.67 -12.20 -3.24
C LEU A 117 2.56 -10.69 -3.53
N ASP A 118 1.55 -10.27 -4.29
CA ASP A 118 1.10 -8.89 -4.23
C ASP A 118 0.11 -8.72 -3.08
N CYS A 119 0.44 -7.84 -2.18
CA CYS A 119 -0.25 -7.70 -0.89
C CYS A 119 -0.49 -6.24 -0.52
N PRO A 120 -1.05 -5.40 -1.41
CA PRO A 120 -1.34 -4.03 -1.07
C PRO A 120 -2.31 -3.94 0.12
N VAL A 121 -2.23 -2.82 0.83
CA VAL A 121 -2.90 -2.66 2.11
C VAL A 121 -3.98 -1.58 2.06
N ASN A 122 -5.05 -1.77 2.82
CA ASN A 122 -6.05 -0.75 3.16
C ASN A 122 -5.94 -0.40 4.64
N GLY A 123 -5.99 0.88 4.94
CA GLY A 123 -5.92 1.44 6.28
C GLY A 123 -5.08 2.72 6.31
N PRO A 124 -5.30 3.60 7.32
CA PRO A 124 -4.47 4.77 7.57
C PRO A 124 -3.14 4.38 8.25
N PRO A 125 -2.16 5.29 8.36
CA PRO A 125 -0.93 5.04 9.09
C PRO A 125 -1.13 4.57 10.55
N ALA A 126 -2.19 5.01 11.22
CA ALA A 126 -2.54 4.52 12.55
C ALA A 126 -2.82 3.01 12.56
N ALA A 127 -3.54 2.49 11.57
CA ALA A 127 -3.80 1.04 11.44
C ALA A 127 -2.51 0.26 11.14
N ALA A 128 -1.57 0.83 10.39
CA ALA A 128 -0.26 0.23 10.17
C ALA A 128 0.55 0.15 11.48
N ALA A 129 0.42 1.14 12.36
CA ALA A 129 1.11 1.18 13.65
C ALA A 129 0.54 0.17 14.66
N THR A 130 -0.77 -0.13 14.59
CA THR A 130 -1.46 -1.04 15.52
C THR A 130 -1.62 -2.47 14.98
N GLY A 131 -1.21 -2.76 13.74
CA GLY A 131 -1.38 -4.08 13.13
C GLY A 131 -2.82 -4.35 12.66
N ASP A 132 -3.60 -3.30 12.41
CA ASP A 132 -5.04 -3.38 12.04
C ASP A 132 -5.28 -3.15 10.54
N LEU A 133 -4.29 -3.41 9.70
CA LEU A 133 -4.45 -3.28 8.25
C LEU A 133 -5.39 -4.35 7.69
N VAL A 134 -6.04 -4.03 6.58
CA VAL A 134 -6.70 -5.02 5.72
C VAL A 134 -5.78 -5.28 4.54
N LEU A 135 -5.33 -6.51 4.40
CA LEU A 135 -4.45 -6.94 3.31
C LEU A 135 -5.28 -7.48 2.14
N LEU A 136 -4.91 -7.05 0.94
CA LEU A 136 -5.57 -7.42 -0.31
C LEU A 136 -4.59 -8.30 -1.09
N VAL A 137 -4.75 -9.61 -1.00
CA VAL A 137 -3.71 -10.55 -1.44
C VAL A 137 -4.06 -11.19 -2.78
N GLY A 138 -3.08 -11.13 -3.69
CA GLY A 138 -3.01 -11.97 -4.89
C GLY A 138 -1.80 -12.90 -4.78
N ALA A 139 -2.02 -14.22 -4.74
CA ALA A 139 -0.97 -15.21 -4.55
C ALA A 139 -1.49 -16.62 -4.85
N LEU A 140 -0.58 -17.57 -5.05
CA LEU A 140 -0.94 -18.99 -4.93
C LEU A 140 -1.36 -19.28 -3.47
N GLU A 141 -2.40 -20.09 -3.28
CA GLU A 141 -2.92 -20.45 -1.95
C GLU A 141 -1.82 -20.99 -1.04
N SER A 142 -0.95 -21.86 -1.57
CA SER A 142 0.18 -22.43 -0.82
C SER A 142 1.14 -21.37 -0.28
N ASP A 143 1.40 -20.32 -1.07
CA ASP A 143 2.31 -19.25 -0.70
C ASP A 143 1.65 -18.29 0.30
N LEU A 144 0.35 -18.04 0.14
CA LEU A 144 -0.44 -17.29 1.11
C LEU A 144 -0.44 -17.99 2.48
N GLU A 145 -0.65 -19.31 2.53
CA GLU A 145 -0.63 -20.05 3.80
C GLU A 145 0.75 -20.01 4.48
N ARG A 146 1.84 -20.05 3.71
CA ARG A 146 3.20 -19.86 4.23
C ARG A 146 3.42 -18.45 4.80
N ALA A 147 2.87 -17.43 4.11
CA ALA A 147 2.98 -16.04 4.52
C ALA A 147 2.04 -15.66 5.67
N ARG A 148 0.91 -16.37 5.84
CA ARG A 148 -0.18 -16.04 6.78
C ARG A 148 0.29 -15.69 8.19
N PRO A 149 1.19 -16.44 8.84
CA PRO A 149 1.65 -16.09 10.19
C PRO A 149 2.34 -14.74 10.28
N LEU A 150 3.03 -14.32 9.22
CA LEU A 150 3.69 -13.01 9.15
C LEU A 150 2.69 -11.89 8.83
N LEU A 151 1.75 -12.17 7.93
CA LEU A 151 0.72 -11.22 7.52
C LEU A 151 -0.24 -10.88 8.68
N GLN A 152 -0.56 -11.83 9.52
CA GLN A 152 -1.40 -11.65 10.72
C GLN A 152 -0.79 -10.70 11.76
N VAL A 153 0.53 -10.52 11.77
CA VAL A 153 1.21 -9.57 12.67
C VAL A 153 0.91 -8.12 12.31
N ILE A 154 0.65 -7.85 11.04
CA ILE A 154 0.47 -6.49 10.51
C ILE A 154 -0.97 -6.18 10.11
N SER A 155 -1.91 -7.11 10.35
CA SER A 155 -3.27 -6.97 9.84
C SER A 155 -4.33 -7.56 10.75
N SER A 156 -5.53 -6.98 10.71
CA SER A 156 -6.76 -7.53 11.30
C SER A 156 -7.55 -8.40 10.31
N SER A 157 -7.25 -8.30 9.00
CA SER A 157 -7.96 -9.06 7.98
C SER A 157 -7.07 -9.31 6.75
N ILE A 158 -7.17 -10.50 6.19
CA ILE A 158 -6.49 -10.92 4.96
C ILE A 158 -7.56 -11.36 3.96
N LEU A 159 -7.70 -10.61 2.86
CA LEU A 159 -8.63 -10.88 1.77
C LEU A 159 -7.87 -11.43 0.58
N HIS A 160 -8.05 -12.70 0.28
CA HIS A 160 -7.44 -13.37 -0.87
C HIS A 160 -8.32 -13.19 -2.11
N PHE A 161 -7.80 -12.55 -3.14
CA PHE A 161 -8.52 -12.26 -4.39
C PHE A 161 -8.26 -13.29 -5.50
N GLY A 162 -7.37 -14.25 -5.26
CA GLY A 162 -6.97 -15.27 -6.22
C GLY A 162 -5.51 -15.13 -6.63
N ASP A 163 -5.19 -15.43 -7.89
CA ASP A 163 -3.83 -15.47 -8.42
C ASP A 163 -3.08 -14.14 -8.30
N VAL A 164 -1.77 -14.20 -8.45
CA VAL A 164 -0.86 -13.04 -8.45
C VAL A 164 -1.38 -11.93 -9.37
N GLY A 165 -1.40 -10.71 -8.84
CA GLY A 165 -1.88 -9.49 -9.50
C GLY A 165 -3.32 -9.13 -9.16
N THR A 166 -4.12 -10.04 -8.60
CA THR A 166 -5.53 -9.77 -8.28
C THR A 166 -5.72 -8.87 -7.07
N GLY A 167 -4.86 -8.96 -6.07
CA GLY A 167 -4.85 -8.05 -4.92
C GLY A 167 -4.58 -6.59 -5.35
N THR A 168 -3.55 -6.40 -6.18
CA THR A 168 -3.22 -5.10 -6.76
C THR A 168 -4.31 -4.59 -7.69
N ALA A 169 -4.89 -5.45 -8.54
CA ALA A 169 -6.00 -5.06 -9.40
C ALA A 169 -7.17 -4.51 -8.56
N PHE A 170 -7.58 -5.21 -7.51
CA PHE A 170 -8.63 -4.71 -6.62
C PHE A 170 -8.20 -3.42 -5.90
N LYS A 171 -6.96 -3.32 -5.44
CA LYS A 171 -6.44 -2.09 -4.81
C LYS A 171 -6.57 -0.88 -5.73
N LEU A 172 -6.22 -1.01 -7.00
CA LEU A 172 -6.33 0.06 -7.99
C LEU A 172 -7.79 0.45 -8.24
N ILE A 173 -8.69 -0.53 -8.36
CA ILE A 173 -10.14 -0.29 -8.48
C ILE A 173 -10.68 0.46 -7.25
N ASN A 174 -10.34 0.01 -6.05
CA ASN A 174 -10.74 0.65 -4.81
C ASN A 174 -10.24 2.11 -4.70
N ASN A 175 -8.99 2.35 -5.10
CA ASN A 175 -8.41 3.69 -5.05
C ASN A 175 -9.00 4.62 -6.11
N LEU A 176 -9.36 4.11 -7.29
CA LEU A 176 -10.12 4.85 -8.29
C LEU A 176 -11.51 5.26 -7.77
N LEU A 177 -12.26 4.35 -7.15
CA LEU A 177 -13.53 4.68 -6.50
C LEU A 177 -13.37 5.82 -5.49
N GLY A 178 -12.32 5.76 -4.66
CA GLY A 178 -12.00 6.83 -3.72
C GLY A 178 -11.64 8.15 -4.40
N ALA A 179 -10.94 8.12 -5.53
CA ALA A 179 -10.60 9.32 -6.30
C ALA A 179 -11.82 9.98 -6.92
N VAL A 180 -12.74 9.19 -7.50
CA VAL A 180 -14.02 9.66 -8.06
C VAL A 180 -14.89 10.31 -6.98
N HIS A 181 -14.98 9.70 -5.79
CA HIS A 181 -15.68 10.30 -4.66
C HIS A 181 -15.08 11.67 -4.28
N VAL A 182 -13.76 11.77 -4.19
CA VAL A 182 -13.09 13.04 -3.86
C VAL A 182 -13.38 14.11 -4.92
N ALA A 183 -13.28 13.76 -6.20
CA ALA A 183 -13.57 14.69 -7.28
C ALA A 183 -15.03 15.16 -7.25
N SER A 184 -15.99 14.24 -7.12
CA SER A 184 -17.42 14.59 -7.07
C SER A 184 -17.81 15.46 -5.88
N ILE A 185 -17.21 15.22 -4.70
CA ILE A 185 -17.42 16.07 -3.53
C ILE A 185 -16.86 17.47 -3.76
N ALA A 186 -15.66 17.58 -4.34
CA ALA A 186 -15.04 18.88 -4.63
C ALA A 186 -15.90 19.71 -5.57
N GLU A 187 -16.42 19.13 -6.66
CA GLU A 187 -17.34 19.79 -7.59
C GLU A 187 -18.65 20.21 -6.90
N ALA A 188 -19.25 19.32 -6.10
CA ALA A 188 -20.47 19.63 -5.37
C ALA A 188 -20.28 20.77 -4.37
N VAL A 189 -19.19 20.78 -3.60
CA VAL A 189 -18.85 21.84 -2.65
C VAL A 189 -18.59 23.16 -3.38
N HIS A 190 -17.85 23.12 -4.50
CA HIS A 190 -17.62 24.31 -5.33
C HIS A 190 -18.92 24.94 -5.81
N LEU A 191 -19.84 24.12 -6.37
CA LEU A 191 -21.13 24.59 -6.84
C LEU A 191 -21.98 25.17 -5.69
N ALA A 192 -22.04 24.49 -4.55
CA ALA A 192 -22.76 24.95 -3.36
C ALA A 192 -22.23 26.31 -2.87
N HIS A 193 -20.91 26.50 -2.85
CA HIS A 193 -20.27 27.75 -2.50
C HIS A 193 -20.65 28.88 -3.48
N ARG A 194 -20.67 28.61 -4.79
CA ARG A 194 -21.11 29.57 -5.82
C ARG A 194 -22.58 29.99 -5.64
N LEU A 195 -23.42 29.05 -5.18
CA LEU A 195 -24.83 29.31 -4.85
C LEU A 195 -25.05 29.93 -3.46
N LYS A 196 -23.99 30.16 -2.70
CA LYS A 196 -24.01 30.68 -1.33
C LYS A 196 -24.87 29.84 -0.36
N LEU A 197 -24.86 28.51 -0.57
CA LEU A 197 -25.51 27.59 0.38
C LEU A 197 -24.74 27.59 1.70
N ASP A 198 -25.49 27.45 2.79
CA ASP A 198 -24.89 27.34 4.12
C ASP A 198 -24.08 26.04 4.24
N PRO A 199 -22.80 26.09 4.62
CA PRO A 199 -21.93 24.90 4.66
C PRO A 199 -22.41 23.82 5.64
N GLU A 200 -22.94 24.19 6.81
CA GLU A 200 -23.43 23.20 7.79
C GLU A 200 -24.66 22.47 7.28
N THR A 201 -25.58 23.20 6.65
CA THR A 201 -26.76 22.60 6.01
C THR A 201 -26.38 21.69 4.86
N LEU A 202 -25.38 22.07 4.03
CA LEU A 202 -24.85 21.24 2.96
C LEU A 202 -24.27 19.92 3.53
N ILE A 203 -23.43 20.01 4.56
CA ILE A 203 -22.81 18.85 5.19
C ILE A 203 -23.90 17.92 5.74
N ALA A 204 -24.83 18.44 6.53
CA ALA A 204 -25.89 17.65 7.13
C ALA A 204 -26.77 16.95 6.06
N ALA A 205 -27.11 17.65 4.97
CA ALA A 205 -27.87 17.08 3.87
C ALA A 205 -27.13 15.96 3.15
N VAL A 206 -25.82 16.13 2.88
CA VAL A 206 -25.01 15.07 2.24
C VAL A 206 -24.83 13.89 3.18
N GLU A 207 -24.55 14.11 4.47
CA GLU A 207 -24.32 13.02 5.44
C GLU A 207 -25.56 12.18 5.72
N SER A 208 -26.78 12.77 5.60
CA SER A 208 -28.05 12.08 5.78
C SER A 208 -28.66 11.54 4.48
N GLY A 209 -28.12 11.95 3.33
CA GLY A 209 -28.65 11.63 2.02
C GLY A 209 -28.18 10.26 1.49
N PRO A 210 -28.78 9.80 0.37
CA PRO A 210 -28.51 8.48 -0.21
C PRO A 210 -27.09 8.37 -0.81
N CYS A 211 -26.43 9.48 -1.10
CA CYS A 211 -25.04 9.50 -1.58
C CYS A 211 -24.01 9.38 -0.46
N ALA A 212 -24.44 9.35 0.81
CA ALA A 212 -23.55 9.22 1.94
C ALA A 212 -22.85 7.85 1.96
N SER A 213 -21.55 7.86 1.89
CA SER A 213 -20.70 6.71 2.20
C SER A 213 -19.73 7.08 3.32
N PRO A 214 -19.10 6.12 4.01
CA PRO A 214 -18.08 6.45 5.02
C PRO A 214 -16.97 7.36 4.47
N HIS A 215 -16.63 7.20 3.19
CA HIS A 215 -15.63 8.03 2.52
C HIS A 215 -16.16 9.45 2.28
N VAL A 216 -17.38 9.60 1.78
CA VAL A 216 -18.03 10.90 1.55
C VAL A 216 -18.18 11.67 2.87
N LYS A 217 -18.69 11.03 3.92
CA LYS A 217 -18.83 11.64 5.27
C LYS A 217 -17.51 12.15 5.82
N ARG A 218 -16.43 11.41 5.63
CA ARG A 218 -15.10 11.83 6.06
C ARG A 218 -14.57 13.04 5.29
N MET A 219 -14.95 13.20 4.01
CA MET A 219 -14.37 14.19 3.11
C MET A 219 -15.17 15.48 2.99
N ILE A 220 -16.50 15.43 3.17
CA ILE A 220 -17.39 16.57 2.90
C ILE A 220 -17.08 17.78 3.81
N ARG A 221 -16.95 17.58 5.11
CA ARG A 221 -16.70 18.67 6.07
C ARG A 221 -15.35 19.36 5.83
N PRO A 222 -14.20 18.68 5.75
CA PRO A 222 -12.92 19.34 5.45
C PRO A 222 -12.93 20.14 4.15
N MET A 223 -13.64 19.64 3.13
CA MET A 223 -13.76 20.35 1.85
C MET A 223 -14.65 21.59 1.96
N ALA A 224 -15.82 21.48 2.58
CA ALA A 224 -16.73 22.60 2.75
C ALA A 224 -16.14 23.72 3.62
N GLU A 225 -15.30 23.39 4.60
CA GLU A 225 -14.60 24.32 5.48
C GLU A 225 -13.24 24.79 4.95
N ALA A 226 -12.86 24.39 3.74
CA ALA A 226 -11.56 24.68 3.10
C ALA A 226 -10.32 24.27 3.94
N ARG A 227 -10.48 23.30 4.85
CA ARG A 227 -9.41 22.76 5.71
C ARG A 227 -8.72 21.55 5.07
N LEU A 228 -8.24 21.72 3.83
CA LEU A 228 -7.73 20.60 3.02
C LEU A 228 -6.31 20.17 3.38
N ALA A 229 -5.50 21.06 3.96
CA ALA A 229 -4.07 20.82 4.15
C ALA A 229 -3.77 19.76 5.24
N ASP A 230 -4.62 19.64 6.27
CA ASP A 230 -4.27 18.91 7.49
C ASP A 230 -4.87 17.49 7.58
N GLN A 231 -5.76 17.09 6.68
CA GLN A 231 -6.57 15.88 6.86
C GLN A 231 -6.49 14.83 5.72
N PHE A 232 -5.79 15.10 4.64
CA PHE A 232 -5.63 14.13 3.58
C PHE A 232 -4.43 13.22 3.87
N GLY A 233 -4.67 12.07 4.47
CA GLY A 233 -3.65 11.05 4.72
C GLY A 233 -3.04 10.43 3.46
N LEU A 234 -3.50 10.83 2.26
CA LEU A 234 -2.92 10.48 0.98
C LEU A 234 -2.73 11.76 0.15
N ALA A 235 -1.50 12.10 -0.18
CA ALA A 235 -1.18 13.23 -1.04
C ALA A 235 -1.91 13.10 -2.40
N ILE A 236 -2.38 14.22 -2.96
CA ILE A 236 -3.10 14.26 -4.25
C ILE A 236 -2.32 13.54 -5.35
N GLY A 237 -0.99 13.71 -5.38
CA GLY A 237 -0.12 13.02 -6.35
C GLY A 237 -0.15 11.49 -6.25
N LEU A 238 -0.35 10.92 -5.05
CA LEU A 238 -0.51 9.47 -4.92
C LEU A 238 -1.88 9.00 -5.42
N ARG A 239 -2.94 9.79 -5.26
CA ARG A 239 -4.25 9.47 -5.85
C ARG A 239 -4.22 9.55 -7.37
N GLU A 240 -3.59 10.58 -7.93
CA GLU A 240 -3.38 10.69 -9.37
C GLU A 240 -2.62 9.47 -9.91
N LYS A 241 -1.51 9.12 -9.28
CA LYS A 241 -0.73 7.94 -9.64
C LYS A 241 -1.57 6.66 -9.66
N ASP A 242 -2.34 6.40 -8.58
CA ASP A 242 -3.16 5.19 -8.48
C ASP A 242 -4.28 5.16 -9.53
N SER A 243 -4.90 6.32 -9.81
CA SER A 243 -5.92 6.46 -10.87
C SER A 243 -5.31 6.18 -12.25
N ARG A 244 -4.14 6.74 -12.53
CA ARG A 244 -3.41 6.52 -13.77
C ARG A 244 -3.02 5.04 -13.96
N TYR A 245 -2.61 4.35 -12.89
CA TYR A 245 -2.33 2.92 -12.92
C TYR A 245 -3.61 2.10 -13.20
N CYS A 246 -4.74 2.48 -12.60
CA CYS A 246 -6.02 1.83 -12.86
C CYS A 246 -6.46 2.02 -14.32
N LEU A 247 -6.35 3.23 -14.86
CA LEU A 247 -6.67 3.50 -16.27
C LEU A 247 -5.76 2.73 -17.23
N ALA A 248 -4.47 2.61 -16.92
CA ALA A 248 -3.54 1.81 -17.71
C ALA A 248 -3.91 0.32 -17.69
N MET A 249 -4.32 -0.21 -16.54
CA MET A 249 -4.82 -1.58 -16.41
C MET A 249 -6.10 -1.78 -17.23
N ALA A 250 -7.08 -0.87 -17.14
CA ALA A 250 -8.31 -0.95 -17.92
C ALA A 250 -8.04 -0.94 -19.43
N LYS A 251 -7.12 -0.09 -19.88
CA LYS A 251 -6.70 -0.04 -21.29
C LYS A 251 -6.07 -1.36 -21.74
N ALA A 252 -5.24 -1.98 -20.91
CA ALA A 252 -4.62 -3.28 -21.22
C ALA A 252 -5.64 -4.44 -21.28
N LEU A 253 -6.79 -4.28 -20.61
CA LEU A 253 -7.93 -5.20 -20.65
C LEU A 253 -8.96 -4.82 -21.72
N GLU A 254 -8.64 -3.88 -22.60
CA GLU A 254 -9.53 -3.38 -23.67
C GLU A 254 -10.89 -2.89 -23.15
N THR A 255 -10.92 -2.40 -21.91
CA THR A 255 -12.11 -1.85 -21.26
C THR A 255 -12.06 -0.34 -21.28
N GLY A 256 -13.08 0.31 -21.84
CA GLY A 256 -13.25 1.77 -21.78
C GLY A 256 -13.67 2.21 -20.38
N MET A 257 -13.08 3.29 -19.87
CA MET A 257 -13.50 3.96 -18.63
C MET A 257 -13.84 5.42 -18.95
N SER A 258 -14.98 5.88 -18.41
CA SER A 258 -15.53 7.22 -18.68
C SER A 258 -15.20 8.26 -17.60
N VAL A 259 -14.29 7.94 -16.67
CA VAL A 259 -13.89 8.77 -15.52
C VAL A 259 -12.45 9.22 -15.62
#